data_77f2c68ca288a66f765de781f2308052
#
_entry.id   77f2c68ca288a66f765de781f2308052
#
_cell.length_a   1.000
_cell.length_b   1.000
_cell.length_c   1.000
_cell.angle_alpha   90.00
_cell.angle_beta   90.00
_cell.angle_gamma   90.00
#
_symmetry.space_group_name_H-M   'P 1'
#
loop_
_entity.id
_entity.type
_entity.pdbx_description
1 polymer ?
#
loop_
_entity_poly.entity_id
_entity_poly.type
_entity_poly.pdbx_seq_one_letter_code
_entity_poly.pdbx_strand_id
1 'polypeptide(L)'
;HHLYPDLMPEVFDGASLGAKMAKVCEPGAKILLARAAIGNKEVVEELAKREDLTVDDVAIYDTFYENQDLIDEKGQFESGKIDCAVFTSASTVKGFVAATEGLDYTKVLAACIGKQTQAEALRYGMKTAVAKEASIDSLVELVIKLKGQISESY
;
A
#
# COMPACT_ATOMS: atom_id res chain seq x y z
N HIS A 1 1.92 -22.86 6.95
CA HIS A 1 3.14 -23.12 7.69
C HIS A 1 3.02 -22.92 9.22
N HIS A 2 1.83 -22.70 9.77
CA HIS A 2 1.57 -22.56 11.22
C HIS A 2 2.55 -21.62 11.95
N LEU A 3 3.02 -20.56 11.28
CA LEU A 3 3.80 -19.50 11.89
C LEU A 3 2.86 -18.41 12.36
N TYR A 4 2.96 -18.08 13.64
CA TYR A 4 2.23 -16.98 14.24
C TYR A 4 3.21 -15.85 14.56
N PRO A 5 2.85 -14.57 14.33
CA PRO A 5 3.72 -13.47 14.69
C PRO A 5 3.77 -13.30 16.20
N ASP A 6 4.97 -13.19 16.77
CA ASP A 6 5.17 -12.88 18.18
C ASP A 6 4.92 -11.40 18.48
N LEU A 7 5.02 -10.55 17.46
CA LEU A 7 4.84 -9.11 17.56
C LEU A 7 4.06 -8.58 16.35
N MET A 8 3.01 -7.81 16.63
CA MET A 8 2.28 -7.04 15.62
C MET A 8 2.10 -5.60 16.11
N PRO A 9 2.29 -4.59 15.25
CA PRO A 9 2.00 -3.20 15.60
C PRO A 9 0.48 -2.96 15.66
N GLU A 10 0.06 -1.90 16.34
CA GLU A 10 -1.35 -1.48 16.35
C GLU A 10 -1.76 -0.80 15.04
N VAL A 11 -0.82 -0.06 14.45
CA VAL A 11 -0.96 0.51 13.10
C VAL A 11 -0.06 -0.27 12.17
N PHE A 12 -0.62 -0.76 11.05
CA PHE A 12 0.11 -1.60 10.10
C PHE A 12 0.96 -0.75 9.15
N ASP A 13 2.02 -0.13 9.69
CA ASP A 13 3.04 0.59 8.95
C ASP A 13 4.45 0.29 9.47
N GLY A 14 5.46 0.67 8.68
CA GLY A 14 6.85 0.40 8.99
C GLY A 14 7.35 1.11 10.26
N ALA A 15 6.94 2.37 10.46
CA ALA A 15 7.35 3.16 11.61
C ALA A 15 6.82 2.55 12.92
N SER A 16 5.54 2.19 12.95
CA SER A 16 4.90 1.56 14.12
C SER A 16 5.51 0.20 14.45
N LEU A 17 5.81 -0.62 13.42
CA LEU A 17 6.49 -1.89 13.60
C LEU A 17 7.89 -1.69 14.15
N GLY A 18 8.69 -0.83 13.53
CA GLY A 18 10.06 -0.54 13.95
C GLY A 18 10.12 0.00 15.38
N ALA A 19 9.25 0.96 15.71
CA ALA A 19 9.17 1.53 17.06
C ALA A 19 8.77 0.49 18.12
N LYS A 20 7.86 -0.44 17.78
CA LYS A 20 7.46 -1.52 18.68
C LYS A 20 8.59 -2.54 18.86
N MET A 21 9.26 -2.94 17.78
CA MET A 21 10.42 -3.81 17.84
C MET A 21 11.55 -3.20 18.68
N ALA A 22 11.85 -1.91 18.47
CA ALA A 22 12.88 -1.21 19.26
C ALA A 22 12.61 -1.22 20.77
N LYS A 23 11.34 -1.30 21.19
CA LYS A 23 10.97 -1.37 22.62
C LYS A 23 11.11 -2.76 23.23
N VAL A 24 10.87 -3.82 22.44
CA VAL A 24 10.80 -5.18 22.97
C VAL A 24 12.07 -6.01 22.72
N CYS A 25 12.90 -5.61 21.74
CA CYS A 25 14.14 -6.33 21.48
C CYS A 25 15.15 -6.14 22.62
N GLU A 26 15.71 -7.24 23.08
CA GLU A 26 16.77 -7.26 24.09
C GLU A 26 18.04 -6.54 23.60
N PRO A 27 18.84 -5.94 24.49
CA PRO A 27 20.12 -5.37 24.11
C PRO A 27 21.04 -6.39 23.41
N GLY A 28 21.63 -5.97 22.31
CA GLY A 28 22.52 -6.83 21.49
C GLY A 28 21.76 -7.79 20.55
N ALA A 29 20.45 -7.65 20.42
CA ALA A 29 19.66 -8.49 19.50
C ALA A 29 20.09 -8.30 18.05
N LYS A 30 20.07 -9.42 17.29
CA LYS A 30 20.31 -9.45 15.85
C LYS A 30 18.98 -9.62 15.13
N ILE A 31 18.67 -8.70 14.23
CA ILE A 31 17.39 -8.62 13.51
C ILE A 31 17.66 -8.83 12.02
N LEU A 32 16.95 -9.76 11.41
CA LEU A 32 16.92 -9.93 9.96
C LEU A 32 15.64 -9.29 9.42
N LEU A 33 15.78 -8.30 8.55
CA LEU A 33 14.69 -7.71 7.79
C LEU A 33 14.70 -8.29 6.37
N ALA A 34 13.87 -9.28 6.13
CA ALA A 34 13.67 -9.90 4.83
C ALA A 34 12.53 -9.18 4.09
N ARG A 35 12.83 -8.36 3.09
CA ARG A 35 11.84 -7.50 2.44
C ARG A 35 12.11 -7.28 0.96
N ALA A 36 11.22 -6.54 0.27
CA ALA A 36 11.43 -6.12 -1.11
C ALA A 36 12.66 -5.20 -1.25
N ALA A 37 13.38 -5.30 -2.36
CA ALA A 37 14.50 -4.40 -2.68
C ALA A 37 14.05 -2.94 -2.71
N ILE A 38 12.88 -2.68 -3.31
CA ILE A 38 12.23 -1.36 -3.35
C ILE A 38 11.12 -1.35 -2.30
N GLY A 39 11.32 -0.62 -1.20
CA GLY A 39 10.33 -0.52 -0.14
C GLY A 39 10.62 0.63 0.81
N ASN A 40 9.65 0.92 1.67
CA ASN A 40 9.78 1.93 2.72
C ASN A 40 10.85 1.49 3.73
N LYS A 41 11.71 2.39 4.15
CA LYS A 41 12.82 2.16 5.10
C LYS A 41 12.47 2.49 6.55
N GLU A 42 11.24 2.85 6.84
CA GLU A 42 10.81 3.29 8.18
C GLU A 42 11.18 2.31 9.29
N VAL A 43 11.06 1.00 9.05
CA VAL A 43 11.47 -0.03 10.04
C VAL A 43 12.96 0.08 10.34
N VAL A 44 13.79 0.20 9.29
CA VAL A 44 15.25 0.32 9.42
C VAL A 44 15.60 1.59 10.18
N GLU A 45 14.96 2.71 9.83
CA GLU A 45 15.19 4.01 10.45
C GLU A 45 14.81 4.02 11.93
N GLU A 46 13.69 3.38 12.28
CA GLU A 46 13.28 3.25 13.69
C GLU A 46 14.23 2.37 14.51
N LEU A 47 14.69 1.25 13.95
CA LEU A 47 15.63 0.36 14.62
C LEU A 47 17.03 0.97 14.73
N ALA A 48 17.46 1.79 13.76
CA ALA A 48 18.74 2.48 13.78
C ALA A 48 18.87 3.51 14.94
N LYS A 49 17.78 3.89 15.57
CA LYS A 49 17.81 4.73 16.79
C LYS A 49 18.38 3.98 18.02
N ARG A 50 18.52 2.67 17.91
CA ARG A 50 19.09 1.77 18.93
C ARG A 50 20.46 1.27 18.46
N GLU A 51 21.55 1.88 18.97
CA GLU A 51 22.94 1.54 18.61
C GLU A 51 23.37 0.14 19.08
N ASP A 52 22.65 -0.44 20.04
CA ASP A 52 22.90 -1.77 20.58
C ASP A 52 22.27 -2.90 19.77
N LEU A 53 21.50 -2.58 18.72
CA LEU A 53 20.91 -3.59 17.83
C LEU A 53 21.76 -3.78 16.57
N THR A 54 21.82 -5.02 16.08
CA THR A 54 22.36 -5.33 14.75
C THR A 54 21.22 -5.64 13.79
N VAL A 55 21.13 -4.89 12.69
CA VAL A 55 20.07 -5.05 11.70
C VAL A 55 20.66 -5.46 10.36
N ASP A 56 20.31 -6.65 9.89
CA ASP A 56 20.61 -7.14 8.54
C ASP A 56 19.39 -6.88 7.64
N ASP A 57 19.49 -5.87 6.77
CA ASP A 57 18.43 -5.52 5.81
C ASP A 57 18.68 -6.24 4.48
N VAL A 58 17.94 -7.32 4.23
CA VAL A 58 18.15 -8.22 3.09
C VAL A 58 16.97 -8.13 2.11
N ALA A 59 17.27 -7.71 0.88
CA ALA A 59 16.32 -7.78 -0.24
C ALA A 59 16.16 -9.22 -0.70
N ILE A 60 14.96 -9.79 -0.56
CA ILE A 60 14.65 -11.15 -0.95
C ILE A 60 13.79 -11.25 -2.23
N TYR A 61 13.24 -10.15 -2.71
CA TYR A 61 12.53 -10.05 -3.99
C TYR A 61 12.53 -8.63 -4.54
N ASP A 62 12.32 -8.53 -5.86
CA ASP A 62 12.07 -7.28 -6.56
C ASP A 62 10.63 -7.23 -7.09
N THR A 63 10.11 -6.00 -7.27
CA THR A 63 8.81 -5.76 -7.86
C THR A 63 8.98 -5.18 -9.25
N PHE A 64 8.49 -5.87 -10.26
CA PHE A 64 8.43 -5.41 -11.65
C PHE A 64 6.98 -5.07 -12.00
N TYR A 65 6.79 -3.98 -12.71
CA TYR A 65 5.47 -3.60 -13.25
C TYR A 65 5.44 -4.03 -14.71
N GLU A 66 4.68 -5.09 -15.00
CA GLU A 66 4.47 -5.58 -16.35
C GLU A 66 3.13 -5.06 -16.87
N ASN A 67 3.15 -4.44 -18.04
CA ASN A 67 1.93 -4.19 -18.80
C ASN A 67 1.64 -5.44 -19.62
N GLN A 68 0.70 -6.26 -19.15
CA GLN A 68 0.16 -7.35 -19.94
C GLN A 68 -1.04 -6.78 -20.71
N ASP A 69 -0.91 -6.56 -22.02
CA ASP A 69 -1.95 -6.03 -22.91
C ASP A 69 -3.21 -6.92 -23.02
N LEU A 70 -3.57 -7.61 -21.93
CA LEU A 70 -4.72 -8.51 -21.86
C LEU A 70 -6.04 -7.78 -21.61
N ILE A 71 -5.98 -6.60 -21.02
CA ILE A 71 -7.13 -5.79 -20.64
C ILE A 71 -6.82 -4.33 -20.99
N ASP A 72 -7.74 -3.65 -21.66
CA ASP A 72 -7.64 -2.22 -21.94
C ASP A 72 -8.22 -1.41 -20.77
N GLU A 73 -7.52 -1.39 -19.64
CA GLU A 73 -7.93 -0.65 -18.45
C GLU A 73 -8.11 0.84 -18.74
N LYS A 74 -7.19 1.42 -19.53
CA LYS A 74 -7.24 2.83 -19.91
C LYS A 74 -8.51 3.15 -20.68
N GLY A 75 -8.81 2.42 -21.74
CA GLY A 75 -10.03 2.62 -22.54
C GLY A 75 -11.30 2.36 -21.74
N GLN A 76 -11.28 1.46 -20.78
CA GLN A 76 -12.42 1.24 -19.90
C GLN A 76 -12.68 2.40 -18.93
N PHE A 77 -11.64 3.03 -18.39
CA PHE A 77 -11.78 4.27 -17.61
C PHE A 77 -12.25 5.43 -18.48
N GLU A 78 -11.63 5.65 -19.65
CA GLU A 78 -11.97 6.73 -20.57
C GLU A 78 -13.42 6.62 -21.10
N SER A 79 -13.92 5.40 -21.30
CA SER A 79 -15.30 5.14 -21.73
C SER A 79 -16.32 5.11 -20.58
N GLY A 80 -15.90 5.31 -19.33
CA GLY A 80 -16.78 5.29 -18.15
C GLY A 80 -17.34 3.90 -17.80
N LYS A 81 -16.69 2.82 -18.24
CA LYS A 81 -17.06 1.45 -17.86
C LYS A 81 -16.53 1.07 -16.48
N ILE A 82 -15.53 1.78 -16.00
CA ILE A 82 -14.94 1.60 -14.67
C ILE A 82 -15.09 2.92 -13.91
N ASP A 83 -15.73 2.87 -12.77
CA ASP A 83 -16.02 4.04 -11.93
C ASP A 83 -14.93 4.28 -10.87
N CYS A 84 -14.23 3.22 -10.44
CA CYS A 84 -13.31 3.27 -9.31
C CYS A 84 -12.20 2.25 -9.44
N ALA A 85 -10.97 2.66 -9.12
CA ALA A 85 -9.83 1.76 -8.92
C ALA A 85 -9.66 1.43 -7.44
N VAL A 86 -9.39 0.16 -7.14
CA VAL A 86 -9.21 -0.34 -5.76
C VAL A 86 -7.75 -0.71 -5.54
N PHE A 87 -7.12 -0.12 -4.54
CA PHE A 87 -5.69 -0.29 -4.27
C PHE A 87 -5.44 -0.84 -2.87
N THR A 88 -4.73 -1.95 -2.80
CA THR A 88 -4.35 -2.62 -1.54
C THR A 88 -2.92 -2.28 -1.08
N SER A 89 -2.14 -1.55 -1.89
CA SER A 89 -0.79 -1.10 -1.55
C SER A 89 -0.35 0.07 -2.44
N ALA A 90 0.71 0.77 -2.03
CA ALA A 90 1.33 1.80 -2.87
C ALA A 90 1.93 1.21 -4.17
N SER A 91 2.40 -0.03 -4.15
CA SER A 91 2.92 -0.70 -5.34
C SER A 91 1.84 -1.01 -6.38
N THR A 92 0.61 -1.32 -5.94
CA THR A 92 -0.53 -1.51 -6.87
C THR A 92 -0.93 -0.21 -7.57
N VAL A 93 -0.81 0.94 -6.89
CA VAL A 93 -0.99 2.26 -7.52
C VAL A 93 0.04 2.48 -8.63
N LYS A 94 1.32 2.21 -8.35
CA LYS A 94 2.41 2.35 -9.33
C LYS A 94 2.22 1.42 -10.53
N GLY A 95 1.82 0.16 -10.28
CA GLY A 95 1.51 -0.80 -11.33
C GLY A 95 0.36 -0.34 -12.22
N PHE A 96 -0.71 0.19 -11.63
CA PHE A 96 -1.83 0.76 -12.37
C PHE A 96 -1.39 1.94 -13.26
N VAL A 97 -0.59 2.85 -12.72
CA VAL A 97 -0.07 4.00 -13.48
C VAL A 97 0.81 3.54 -14.64
N ALA A 98 1.66 2.54 -14.42
CA ALA A 98 2.49 1.97 -15.49
C ALA A 98 1.66 1.31 -16.60
N ALA A 99 0.56 0.63 -16.22
CA ALA A 99 -0.34 -0.04 -17.17
C ALA A 99 -1.27 0.93 -17.91
N THR A 100 -1.54 2.12 -17.37
CA THR A 100 -2.50 3.09 -17.93
C THR A 100 -1.83 4.41 -18.33
N GLU A 101 -0.64 4.34 -18.90
CA GLU A 101 0.12 5.52 -19.30
C GLU A 101 -0.71 6.45 -20.19
N GLY A 102 -0.72 7.76 -19.83
CA GLY A 102 -1.49 8.78 -20.54
C GLY A 102 -2.97 8.87 -20.16
N LEU A 103 -3.44 8.14 -19.14
CA LEU A 103 -4.76 8.35 -18.54
C LEU A 103 -4.78 9.66 -17.73
N ASP A 104 -5.89 10.38 -17.77
CA ASP A 104 -6.12 11.54 -16.90
C ASP A 104 -6.48 11.08 -15.49
N TYR A 105 -5.46 10.93 -14.63
CA TYR A 105 -5.63 10.41 -13.27
C TYR A 105 -6.49 11.34 -12.37
N THR A 106 -6.68 12.60 -12.72
CA THR A 106 -7.55 13.52 -11.95
C THR A 106 -9.03 13.11 -12.00
N LYS A 107 -9.40 12.27 -12.96
CA LYS A 107 -10.74 11.70 -13.12
C LYS A 107 -10.90 10.35 -12.44
N VAL A 108 -9.79 9.71 -12.05
CA VAL A 108 -9.81 8.40 -11.40
C VAL A 108 -10.18 8.55 -9.93
N LEU A 109 -11.23 7.83 -9.50
CA LEU A 109 -11.54 7.63 -8.09
C LEU A 109 -10.80 6.41 -7.58
N ALA A 110 -9.97 6.59 -6.55
CA ALA A 110 -9.14 5.56 -5.95
C ALA A 110 -9.64 5.20 -4.55
N ALA A 111 -10.12 3.98 -4.36
CA ALA A 111 -10.40 3.41 -3.05
C ALA A 111 -9.13 2.75 -2.50
N CYS A 112 -8.59 3.28 -1.41
CA CYS A 112 -7.30 2.90 -0.85
C CYS A 112 -7.48 2.16 0.49
N ILE A 113 -6.75 1.06 0.67
CA ILE A 113 -6.81 0.27 1.90
C ILE A 113 -6.27 1.04 3.12
N GLY A 114 -5.35 1.99 2.92
CA GLY A 114 -4.72 2.74 3.99
C GLY A 114 -4.06 4.02 3.52
N LYS A 115 -3.57 4.82 4.48
CA LYS A 115 -3.00 6.16 4.24
C LYS A 115 -1.77 6.16 3.34
N GLN A 116 -0.90 5.15 3.41
CA GLN A 116 0.28 5.06 2.53
C GLN A 116 -0.11 4.84 1.07
N THR A 117 -1.10 3.98 0.82
CA THR A 117 -1.69 3.76 -0.50
C THR A 117 -2.35 5.03 -1.02
N GLN A 118 -3.09 5.75 -0.16
CA GLN A 118 -3.69 7.03 -0.50
C GLN A 118 -2.63 8.07 -0.88
N ALA A 119 -1.58 8.20 -0.08
CA ALA A 119 -0.50 9.15 -0.35
C ALA A 119 0.13 8.92 -1.74
N GLU A 120 0.31 7.66 -2.13
CA GLU A 120 0.82 7.34 -3.47
C GLU A 120 -0.19 7.70 -4.57
N ALA A 121 -1.48 7.40 -4.41
CA ALA A 121 -2.52 7.76 -5.39
C ALA A 121 -2.65 9.29 -5.56
N LEU A 122 -2.56 10.06 -4.47
CA LEU A 122 -2.57 11.53 -4.49
C LEU A 122 -1.39 12.11 -5.27
N ARG A 123 -0.21 11.46 -5.29
CA ARG A 123 0.96 11.91 -6.07
C ARG A 123 0.68 11.96 -7.57
N TYR A 124 -0.23 11.14 -8.05
CA TYR A 124 -0.69 11.13 -9.45
C TYR A 124 -1.94 11.98 -9.69
N GLY A 125 -2.45 12.68 -8.66
CA GLY A 125 -3.61 13.57 -8.77
C GLY A 125 -4.95 12.85 -8.70
N MET A 126 -5.00 11.56 -8.32
CA MET A 126 -6.25 10.81 -8.20
C MET A 126 -7.14 11.37 -7.09
N LYS A 127 -8.46 11.29 -7.27
CA LYS A 127 -9.43 11.49 -6.18
C LYS A 127 -9.40 10.28 -5.29
N THR A 128 -9.27 10.44 -3.98
CA THR A 128 -9.02 9.30 -3.09
C THR A 128 -10.06 9.18 -1.98
N ALA A 129 -10.39 7.94 -1.63
CA ALA A 129 -11.06 7.58 -0.39
C ALA A 129 -10.27 6.47 0.31
N VAL A 130 -10.29 6.45 1.65
CA VAL A 130 -9.52 5.49 2.45
C VAL A 130 -10.47 4.64 3.29
N ALA A 131 -10.20 3.34 3.35
CA ALA A 131 -10.91 2.42 4.23
C ALA A 131 -10.71 2.81 5.70
N LYS A 132 -11.73 2.56 6.51
CA LYS A 132 -11.71 2.90 7.94
C LYS A 132 -10.63 2.11 8.69
N GLU A 133 -10.42 0.87 8.28
CA GLU A 133 -9.39 -0.03 8.79
C GLU A 133 -8.60 -0.61 7.62
N ALA A 134 -7.34 -0.97 7.85
CA ALA A 134 -6.49 -1.58 6.82
C ALA A 134 -6.83 -3.08 6.65
N SER A 135 -8.06 -3.35 6.22
CA SER A 135 -8.58 -4.69 5.95
C SER A 135 -9.33 -4.74 4.62
N ILE A 136 -9.40 -5.92 4.03
CA ILE A 136 -10.15 -6.13 2.77
C ILE A 136 -11.65 -5.87 2.98
N ASP A 137 -12.21 -6.31 4.11
CA ASP A 137 -13.63 -6.11 4.41
C ASP A 137 -13.98 -4.61 4.48
N SER A 138 -13.17 -3.82 5.20
CA SER A 138 -13.36 -2.37 5.28
C SER A 138 -13.17 -1.67 3.93
N LEU A 139 -12.28 -2.18 3.07
CA LEU A 139 -12.10 -1.67 1.71
C LEU A 139 -13.32 -1.97 0.83
N VAL A 140 -13.91 -3.16 0.94
CA VAL A 140 -15.14 -3.54 0.24
C VAL A 140 -16.32 -2.67 0.68
N GLU A 141 -16.49 -2.44 1.99
CA GLU A 141 -17.52 -1.53 2.53
C GLU A 141 -17.36 -0.10 1.96
N LEU A 142 -16.13 0.39 1.88
CA LEU A 142 -15.84 1.68 1.26
C LEU A 142 -16.31 1.74 -0.19
N VAL A 143 -15.98 0.73 -1.00
CA VAL A 143 -16.35 0.68 -2.43
C VAL A 143 -17.88 0.65 -2.60
N ILE A 144 -18.60 -0.13 -1.79
CA ILE A 144 -20.07 -0.18 -1.79
C ILE A 144 -20.65 1.21 -1.50
N LYS A 145 -20.12 1.91 -0.50
CA LYS A 145 -20.54 3.27 -0.14
C LYS A 145 -20.28 4.27 -1.27
N LEU A 146 -19.11 4.20 -1.91
CA LEU A 146 -18.77 5.08 -3.04
C LEU A 146 -19.71 4.87 -4.22
N LYS A 147 -20.06 3.62 -4.54
CA LYS A 147 -21.05 3.29 -5.60
C LYS A 147 -22.39 3.95 -5.34
N GLY A 148 -22.90 3.94 -4.09
CA GLY A 148 -24.15 4.62 -3.72
C GLY A 148 -24.10 6.12 -4.01
N GLN A 149 -22.99 6.78 -3.69
CA GLN A 149 -22.80 8.22 -3.93
C GLN A 149 -22.69 8.57 -5.42
N ILE A 150 -22.09 7.73 -6.25
CA ILE A 150 -21.99 7.92 -7.70
C ILE A 150 -23.40 7.80 -8.33
N SER A 151 -24.20 6.83 -7.89
CA SER A 151 -25.56 6.60 -8.42
C SER A 151 -26.56 7.71 -8.08
N GLU A 152 -26.34 8.48 -7.02
CA GLU A 152 -27.20 9.63 -6.62
C GLU A 152 -26.82 10.92 -7.35
N SER A 153 -25.71 10.93 -8.10
CA SER A 153 -25.19 12.11 -8.79
C SER A 153 -25.61 12.19 -10.27
N TYR A 154 -26.41 11.23 -10.74
CA TYR A 154 -27.04 11.16 -12.07
C TYR A 154 -28.57 11.20 -11.94
#